data_78bb3db0b53736e638242a423c3c5047
#
_entry.id   78bb3db0b53736e638242a423c3c5047
#
_cell.length_a   1.000
_cell.length_b   1.000
_cell.length_c   1.000
_cell.angle_alpha   90.00
_cell.angle_beta   90.00
_cell.angle_gamma   90.00
#
_symmetry.space_group_name_H-M   'P 1'
#
loop_
_entity.id
_entity.type
_entity.pdbx_description
1 polymer ?
#
loop_
_entity_poly.entity_id
_entity_poly.type
_entity_poly.pdbx_seq_one_letter_code
_entity_poly.pdbx_strand_id
1 'polypeptide(L)'
;MTTVSADPLLDDELRAQLARLDTAALSDAMDSLRAAPCVLPGIAARTPGGVAFGPAFTLRYRPIEDDGAFHNAANYIDDVPPGSVVVADNGGTGACTNWGSLLTSVALRRGIAGTVMHGAVRDVRETREAGYPLFSTAVTMVSGKNRVVLDRTGVDLDIDGTVVRPGDLVFADDNGALRIPADLVAEVVRRAEAVERTERRIREAAADGLRLDEARARYGYARPWEDKGDDDA
;
A
#
# COMPACT_ATOMS: atom_id res chain seq x y z
N MET A 1 27.65 12.94 -0.60
CA MET A 1 26.60 12.44 -1.51
C MET A 1 26.57 10.93 -1.32
N THR A 2 25.68 10.46 -0.46
CA THR A 2 25.50 9.04 -0.22
C THR A 2 24.64 8.51 -1.37
N THR A 3 25.18 7.64 -2.19
CA THR A 3 24.43 6.92 -3.22
C THR A 3 23.34 6.13 -2.51
N VAL A 4 22.09 6.54 -2.71
CA VAL A 4 20.93 5.73 -2.34
C VAL A 4 21.09 4.41 -3.07
N SER A 5 21.31 3.32 -2.32
CA SER A 5 21.30 1.98 -2.89
C SER A 5 19.94 1.80 -3.53
N ALA A 6 19.90 1.55 -4.84
CA ALA A 6 18.67 1.22 -5.53
C ALA A 6 18.07 -0.01 -4.83
N ASP A 7 16.80 0.07 -4.48
CA ASP A 7 16.07 -1.06 -3.91
C ASP A 7 16.06 -2.20 -4.96
N PRO A 8 16.58 -3.39 -4.64
CA PRO A 8 16.67 -4.48 -5.61
C PRO A 8 15.29 -4.95 -6.12
N LEU A 9 14.20 -4.59 -5.43
CA LEU A 9 12.83 -4.95 -5.82
C LEU A 9 12.25 -4.02 -6.89
N LEU A 10 12.57 -2.71 -6.84
CA LEU A 10 11.96 -1.68 -7.67
C LEU A 10 13.03 -0.86 -8.39
N ASP A 11 13.33 -1.24 -9.63
CA ASP A 11 14.07 -0.38 -10.54
C ASP A 11 13.23 0.82 -11.02
N ASP A 12 13.86 1.75 -11.74
CA ASP A 12 13.20 2.97 -12.20
C ASP A 12 12.06 2.68 -13.19
N GLU A 13 12.16 1.63 -14.00
CA GLU A 13 11.14 1.22 -14.96
C GLU A 13 9.91 0.72 -14.23
N LEU A 14 10.08 -0.21 -13.29
CA LEU A 14 8.98 -0.77 -12.49
C LEU A 14 8.31 0.29 -11.63
N ARG A 15 9.07 1.24 -11.08
CA ARG A 15 8.52 2.42 -10.38
C ARG A 15 7.64 3.27 -11.30
N ALA A 16 8.10 3.54 -12.53
CA ALA A 16 7.33 4.31 -13.50
C ALA A 16 6.07 3.58 -13.96
N GLN A 17 6.08 2.26 -14.03
CA GLN A 17 4.89 1.44 -14.31
C GLN A 17 3.90 1.51 -13.16
N LEU A 18 4.33 1.23 -11.92
CA LEU A 18 3.49 1.31 -10.71
C LEU A 18 2.84 2.68 -10.52
N ALA A 19 3.56 3.76 -10.83
CA ALA A 19 3.02 5.12 -10.71
C ALA A 19 1.81 5.42 -11.63
N ARG A 20 1.51 4.55 -12.61
CA ARG A 20 0.37 4.65 -13.54
C ARG A 20 -0.77 3.68 -13.24
N LEU A 21 -0.59 2.80 -12.23
CA LEU A 21 -1.56 1.78 -11.83
C LEU A 21 -2.31 2.22 -10.57
N ASP A 22 -3.39 1.51 -10.30
CA ASP A 22 -4.17 1.65 -9.08
C ASP A 22 -4.35 0.28 -8.38
N THR A 23 -4.92 0.31 -7.18
CA THR A 23 -5.19 -0.91 -6.40
C THR A 23 -6.19 -1.84 -7.11
N ALA A 24 -7.14 -1.33 -7.89
CA ALA A 24 -8.13 -2.14 -8.58
C ALA A 24 -7.48 -3.00 -9.67
N ALA A 25 -6.68 -2.40 -10.56
CA ALA A 25 -5.96 -3.12 -11.61
C ALA A 25 -4.96 -4.14 -11.04
N LEU A 26 -4.28 -3.79 -9.93
CA LEU A 26 -3.36 -4.70 -9.24
C LEU A 26 -4.10 -5.87 -8.58
N SER A 27 -5.27 -5.61 -7.98
CA SER A 27 -6.12 -6.66 -7.40
C SER A 27 -6.63 -7.64 -8.45
N ASP A 28 -7.14 -7.14 -9.59
CA ASP A 28 -7.59 -7.97 -10.70
C ASP A 28 -6.45 -8.83 -11.26
N ALA A 29 -5.24 -8.26 -11.35
CA ALA A 29 -4.06 -9.00 -11.76
C ALA A 29 -3.72 -10.13 -10.77
N MET A 30 -3.78 -9.88 -9.46
CA MET A 30 -3.57 -10.90 -8.42
C MET A 30 -4.62 -12.02 -8.49
N ASP A 31 -5.89 -11.67 -8.68
CA ASP A 31 -6.99 -12.64 -8.84
C ASP A 31 -6.78 -13.53 -10.06
N SER A 32 -6.30 -12.95 -11.18
CA SER A 32 -5.98 -13.69 -12.39
C SER A 32 -4.88 -14.74 -12.22
N LEU A 33 -4.00 -14.53 -11.26
CA LEU A 33 -2.93 -15.45 -10.88
C LEU A 33 -3.40 -16.51 -9.85
N ARG A 34 -4.64 -16.39 -9.35
CA ARG A 34 -5.14 -17.19 -8.21
C ARG A 34 -4.18 -17.12 -7.02
N ALA A 35 -3.58 -15.98 -6.82
CA ALA A 35 -2.66 -15.77 -5.72
C ALA A 35 -3.40 -15.73 -4.37
N ALA A 36 -2.65 -15.87 -3.28
CA ALA A 36 -3.20 -15.73 -1.93
C ALA A 36 -3.84 -14.34 -1.72
N PRO A 37 -4.76 -14.17 -0.75
CA PRO A 37 -5.37 -12.88 -0.47
C PRO A 37 -4.34 -11.75 -0.41
N CYS A 38 -4.62 -10.66 -1.11
CA CYS A 38 -3.71 -9.53 -1.24
C CYS A 38 -4.21 -8.25 -0.56
N VAL A 39 -5.53 -8.08 -0.45
CA VAL A 39 -6.14 -6.88 0.15
C VAL A 39 -5.91 -6.86 1.66
N LEU A 40 -5.59 -5.68 2.20
CA LEU A 40 -5.48 -5.44 3.64
C LEU A 40 -6.81 -4.88 4.15
N PRO A 41 -7.63 -5.70 4.84
CA PRO A 41 -9.00 -5.33 5.18
C PRO A 41 -9.07 -4.11 6.09
N GLY A 42 -10.12 -3.29 5.93
CA GLY A 42 -10.40 -2.16 6.81
C GLY A 42 -9.43 -0.97 6.73
N ILE A 43 -8.37 -1.07 5.95
CA ILE A 43 -7.44 0.03 5.72
C ILE A 43 -8.08 1.07 4.79
N ALA A 44 -8.09 2.33 5.20
CA ALA A 44 -8.64 3.43 4.43
C ALA A 44 -7.69 4.63 4.37
N ALA A 45 -7.70 5.36 3.25
CA ALA A 45 -6.89 6.56 3.08
C ALA A 45 -7.26 7.63 4.12
N ARG A 46 -6.23 8.21 4.74
CA ARG A 46 -6.35 9.39 5.61
C ARG A 46 -5.91 10.66 4.90
N THR A 47 -5.16 10.51 3.82
CA THR A 47 -4.77 11.60 2.91
C THR A 47 -5.43 11.31 1.54
N PRO A 48 -6.56 11.96 1.23
CA PRO A 48 -7.27 11.75 -0.03
C PRO A 48 -6.38 12.06 -1.25
N GLY A 49 -6.42 11.21 -2.27
CA GLY A 49 -5.56 11.30 -3.45
C GLY A 49 -4.11 10.89 -3.19
N GLY A 50 -3.78 10.49 -1.97
CA GLY A 50 -2.44 9.98 -1.65
C GLY A 50 -2.23 8.58 -2.22
N VAL A 51 -1.10 8.37 -2.88
CA VAL A 51 -0.67 7.05 -3.37
C VAL A 51 0.64 6.69 -2.71
N ALA A 52 0.75 5.47 -2.19
CA ALA A 52 1.97 4.94 -1.62
C ALA A 52 2.27 3.58 -2.24
N PHE A 53 3.50 3.36 -2.72
CA PHE A 53 3.97 2.04 -3.07
C PHE A 53 5.46 1.90 -2.80
N GLY A 54 5.86 0.70 -2.41
CA GLY A 54 7.24 0.38 -2.08
C GLY A 54 7.35 -0.91 -1.30
N PRO A 55 8.60 -1.39 -1.05
CA PRO A 55 8.81 -2.55 -0.22
C PRO A 55 8.33 -2.31 1.21
N ALA A 56 7.68 -3.32 1.78
CA ALA A 56 7.15 -3.28 3.13
C ALA A 56 8.28 -3.26 4.16
N PHE A 57 8.35 -2.18 4.95
CA PHE A 57 9.04 -2.17 6.23
C PHE A 57 8.03 -2.53 7.31
N THR A 58 8.05 -3.78 7.76
CA THR A 58 7.05 -4.31 8.68
C THR A 58 7.46 -4.10 10.14
N LEU A 59 6.48 -3.78 10.98
CA LEU A 59 6.67 -3.71 12.42
C LEU A 59 5.40 -4.06 13.19
N ARG A 60 5.58 -4.61 14.37
CA ARG A 60 4.48 -4.99 15.25
C ARG A 60 4.60 -4.30 16.61
N TYR A 61 3.46 -3.83 17.10
CA TYR A 61 3.30 -3.32 18.45
C TYR A 61 2.72 -4.38 19.38
N ARG A 62 2.94 -4.22 20.65
CA ARG A 62 2.26 -4.97 21.71
C ARG A 62 1.83 -4.04 22.84
N PRO A 63 0.72 -4.35 23.53
CA PRO A 63 0.35 -3.68 24.77
C PRO A 63 1.45 -3.82 25.81
N ILE A 64 1.51 -2.84 26.71
CA ILE A 64 2.36 -2.91 27.90
C ILE A 64 1.49 -2.97 29.15
N GLU A 65 2.00 -3.60 30.19
CA GLU A 65 1.48 -3.43 31.53
C GLU A 65 2.07 -2.15 32.12
N ASP A 66 1.29 -1.44 32.95
CA ASP A 66 1.76 -0.22 33.62
C ASP A 66 2.81 -0.61 34.66
N ASP A 67 4.06 -0.30 34.36
CA ASP A 67 5.22 -0.52 35.24
C ASP A 67 5.75 0.78 35.86
N GLY A 68 5.02 1.89 35.67
CA GLY A 68 5.40 3.22 36.14
C GLY A 68 6.53 3.87 35.33
N ALA A 69 7.08 3.21 34.30
CA ALA A 69 8.11 3.77 33.42
C ALA A 69 7.50 4.46 32.21
N PHE A 70 8.26 5.38 31.60
CA PHE A 70 7.86 6.02 30.36
C PHE A 70 8.24 5.15 29.15
N HIS A 71 7.27 4.75 28.36
CA HIS A 71 7.45 3.97 27.14
C HIS A 71 7.10 4.78 25.90
N ASN A 72 8.04 4.83 24.94
CA ASN A 72 7.85 5.44 23.62
C ASN A 72 7.69 4.35 22.56
N ALA A 73 6.70 4.50 21.70
CA ALA A 73 6.36 3.52 20.66
C ALA A 73 7.05 3.76 19.30
N ALA A 74 7.85 4.83 19.14
CA ALA A 74 8.17 5.35 17.80
C ALA A 74 9.67 5.36 17.42
N ASN A 75 10.55 4.66 18.16
CA ASN A 75 12.01 4.72 17.97
C ASN A 75 12.56 3.89 16.79
N TYR A 76 11.77 3.63 15.76
CA TYR A 76 12.18 2.85 14.57
C TYR A 76 12.30 3.71 13.31
N ILE A 77 11.69 4.90 13.31
CA ILE A 77 11.47 5.68 12.08
C ILE A 77 12.78 6.08 11.39
N ASP A 78 13.86 6.25 12.16
CA ASP A 78 15.17 6.59 11.64
C ASP A 78 15.90 5.41 10.96
N ASP A 79 15.42 4.18 11.15
CA ASP A 79 15.98 2.97 10.53
C ASP A 79 15.22 2.56 9.25
N VAL A 80 14.11 3.23 8.93
CA VAL A 80 13.30 2.92 7.73
C VAL A 80 14.03 3.36 6.47
N PRO A 81 14.27 2.46 5.49
CA PRO A 81 14.89 2.83 4.23
C PRO A 81 14.02 3.81 3.41
N PRO A 82 14.63 4.77 2.68
CA PRO A 82 13.89 5.61 1.73
C PRO A 82 13.15 4.76 0.68
N GLY A 83 11.97 5.21 0.26
CA GLY A 83 11.15 4.52 -0.73
C GLY A 83 10.35 3.33 -0.19
N SER A 84 10.54 2.94 1.08
CA SER A 84 9.74 1.90 1.72
C SER A 84 8.35 2.39 2.11
N VAL A 85 7.40 1.48 2.20
CA VAL A 85 6.11 1.68 2.87
C VAL A 85 6.18 1.06 4.26
N VAL A 86 5.96 1.87 5.29
CA VAL A 86 5.85 1.36 6.66
C VAL A 86 4.53 0.60 6.80
N VAL A 87 4.58 -0.67 7.15
CA VAL A 87 3.40 -1.46 7.51
C VAL A 87 3.49 -1.78 8.99
N ALA A 88 2.57 -1.22 9.76
CA ALA A 88 2.58 -1.32 11.21
C ALA A 88 1.32 -2.02 11.71
N ASP A 89 1.51 -3.06 12.52
CA ASP A 89 0.41 -3.79 13.14
C ASP A 89 0.29 -3.45 14.63
N ASN A 90 -0.89 -2.96 15.01
CA ASN A 90 -1.33 -2.74 16.39
C ASN A 90 -2.65 -3.50 16.67
N GLY A 91 -2.85 -4.66 16.04
CA GLY A 91 -4.02 -5.51 16.20
C GLY A 91 -5.35 -4.87 15.76
N GLY A 92 -5.33 -3.97 14.78
CA GLY A 92 -6.52 -3.28 14.28
C GLY A 92 -7.20 -2.33 15.29
N THR A 93 -6.63 -2.17 16.48
CA THR A 93 -7.29 -1.43 17.57
C THR A 93 -7.41 0.07 17.30
N GLY A 94 -8.57 0.62 17.62
CA GLY A 94 -8.82 2.08 17.71
C GLY A 94 -8.47 2.70 19.08
N ALA A 95 -8.00 1.92 20.03
CA ALA A 95 -7.83 2.36 21.42
C ALA A 95 -6.73 3.41 21.61
N CYS A 96 -5.64 3.32 20.85
CA CYS A 96 -4.57 4.31 20.87
C CYS A 96 -3.87 4.41 19.52
N THR A 97 -3.17 5.53 19.30
CA THR A 97 -2.48 5.83 18.04
C THR A 97 -0.99 5.56 18.13
N ASN A 98 -0.42 5.08 17.03
CA ASN A 98 1.01 4.83 16.86
C ASN A 98 1.63 5.65 15.73
N TRP A 99 0.86 6.54 15.10
CA TRP A 99 1.32 7.48 14.08
C TRP A 99 0.69 8.86 14.26
N GLY A 100 1.49 9.91 14.03
CA GLY A 100 1.04 11.29 14.08
C GLY A 100 2.03 12.22 13.36
N SER A 101 1.85 13.53 13.52
CA SER A 101 2.59 14.57 12.76
C SER A 101 4.10 14.53 12.95
N LEU A 102 4.61 14.14 14.11
CA LEU A 102 6.05 14.00 14.33
C LEU A 102 6.66 12.91 13.43
N LEU A 103 6.04 11.74 13.37
CA LEU A 103 6.50 10.66 12.49
C LEU A 103 6.34 11.04 11.01
N THR A 104 5.24 11.71 10.66
CA THR A 104 5.02 12.25 9.31
C THR A 104 6.15 13.17 8.87
N SER A 105 6.58 14.10 9.72
CA SER A 105 7.68 15.03 9.41
C SER A 105 9.02 14.32 9.18
N VAL A 106 9.30 13.28 9.99
CA VAL A 106 10.52 12.48 9.82
C VAL A 106 10.43 11.63 8.55
N ALA A 107 9.28 11.00 8.30
CA ALA A 107 9.04 10.16 7.13
C ALA A 107 9.23 10.94 5.82
N LEU A 108 8.67 12.15 5.70
CA LEU A 108 8.86 13.04 4.55
C LEU A 108 10.33 13.37 4.34
N ARG A 109 11.05 13.78 5.39
CA ARG A 109 12.47 14.12 5.31
C ARG A 109 13.32 12.94 4.85
N ARG A 110 12.94 11.72 5.25
CA ARG A 110 13.65 10.49 4.91
C ARG A 110 13.25 9.88 3.57
N GLY A 111 12.22 10.42 2.90
CA GLY A 111 11.70 9.88 1.65
C GLY A 111 11.00 8.55 1.79
N ILE A 112 10.34 8.30 2.94
CA ILE A 112 9.47 7.13 3.15
C ILE A 112 8.23 7.32 2.28
N ALA A 113 7.86 6.31 1.49
CA ALA A 113 6.82 6.40 0.47
C ALA A 113 5.40 6.56 1.05
N GLY A 114 5.15 6.01 2.23
CA GLY A 114 3.87 6.09 2.91
C GLY A 114 3.79 5.17 4.12
N THR A 115 2.64 5.20 4.78
CA THR A 115 2.38 4.36 5.95
C THR A 115 1.02 3.71 5.90
N VAL A 116 0.98 2.40 6.12
CA VAL A 116 -0.21 1.57 6.30
C VAL A 116 -0.23 1.10 7.76
N MET A 117 -1.23 1.55 8.52
CA MET A 117 -1.37 1.26 9.95
C MET A 117 -2.59 0.36 10.19
N HIS A 118 -2.36 -0.88 10.57
CA HIS A 118 -3.40 -1.73 11.12
C HIS A 118 -3.63 -1.35 12.59
N GLY A 119 -4.37 -0.29 12.78
CA GLY A 119 -4.60 0.41 14.03
C GLY A 119 -5.01 1.86 13.80
N ALA A 120 -4.90 2.69 14.84
CA ALA A 120 -5.30 4.09 14.77
C ALA A 120 -4.12 5.04 14.54
N VAL A 121 -4.43 6.16 13.90
CA VAL A 121 -3.54 7.32 13.68
C VAL A 121 -4.16 8.60 14.23
N ARG A 122 -3.36 9.66 14.38
CA ARG A 122 -3.82 11.01 14.77
C ARG A 122 -3.17 12.09 13.89
N ASP A 123 -3.44 13.36 14.22
CA ASP A 123 -2.90 14.53 13.53
C ASP A 123 -3.19 14.51 12.02
N VAL A 124 -4.37 13.98 11.65
CA VAL A 124 -4.74 13.69 10.25
C VAL A 124 -4.76 14.95 9.40
N ARG A 125 -5.18 16.11 9.98
CA ARG A 125 -5.17 17.38 9.25
C ARG A 125 -3.76 17.78 8.85
N GLU A 126 -2.82 17.78 9.78
CA GLU A 126 -1.43 18.16 9.53
C GLU A 126 -0.75 17.21 8.53
N THR A 127 -1.06 15.90 8.64
CA THR A 127 -0.56 14.88 7.69
C THR A 127 -1.09 15.12 6.27
N ARG A 128 -2.37 15.51 6.13
CA ARG A 128 -2.98 15.88 4.84
C ARG A 128 -2.34 17.15 4.25
N GLU A 129 -2.19 18.20 5.07
CA GLU A 129 -1.56 19.44 4.66
C GLU A 129 -0.09 19.24 4.20
N ALA A 130 0.59 18.27 4.82
CA ALA A 130 1.94 17.86 4.46
C ALA A 130 1.99 16.95 3.20
N GLY A 131 0.85 16.47 2.70
CA GLY A 131 0.75 15.59 1.52
C GLY A 131 1.32 14.20 1.73
N TYR A 132 1.49 13.74 2.97
CA TYR A 132 2.05 12.41 3.24
C TYR A 132 1.00 11.30 3.09
N PRO A 133 1.24 10.25 2.27
CA PRO A 133 0.32 9.15 2.10
C PRO A 133 0.18 8.33 3.40
N LEU A 134 -0.98 8.44 4.06
CA LEU A 134 -1.28 7.77 5.31
C LEU A 134 -2.57 6.97 5.20
N PHE A 135 -2.53 5.71 5.59
CA PHE A 135 -3.64 4.77 5.56
C PHE A 135 -3.77 4.09 6.91
N SER A 136 -5.00 3.87 7.39
CA SER A 136 -5.21 3.22 8.69
C SER A 136 -6.58 2.60 8.82
N THR A 137 -6.77 1.71 9.82
CA THR A 137 -8.10 1.19 10.15
C THR A 137 -8.93 2.20 10.94
N ALA A 138 -8.29 3.04 11.77
CA ALA A 138 -9.00 3.97 12.66
C ALA A 138 -8.27 5.31 12.82
N VAL A 139 -8.97 6.27 13.40
CA VAL A 139 -8.44 7.56 13.87
C VAL A 139 -8.83 7.75 15.34
N THR A 140 -7.87 8.14 16.19
CA THR A 140 -8.12 8.52 17.58
C THR A 140 -7.11 9.55 18.05
N MET A 141 -7.46 10.40 19.02
CA MET A 141 -6.52 11.33 19.64
C MET A 141 -5.69 10.67 20.78
N VAL A 142 -6.07 9.49 21.24
CA VAL A 142 -5.44 8.83 22.38
C VAL A 142 -4.04 8.38 22.03
N SER A 143 -3.03 8.87 22.74
CA SER A 143 -1.62 8.53 22.49
C SER A 143 -1.29 7.07 22.79
N GLY A 144 -0.40 6.46 21.98
CA GLY A 144 0.18 5.15 22.26
C GLY A 144 1.24 5.15 23.37
N LYS A 145 1.72 6.35 23.80
CA LYS A 145 2.68 6.47 24.92
C LYS A 145 2.13 5.79 26.16
N ASN A 146 2.94 4.98 26.82
CA ASN A 146 2.58 4.19 28.01
C ASN A 146 1.40 3.23 27.82
N ARG A 147 1.07 2.87 26.56
CA ARG A 147 0.01 1.88 26.23
C ARG A 147 0.51 0.75 25.39
N VAL A 148 1.41 1.06 24.46
CA VAL A 148 2.02 0.08 23.57
C VAL A 148 3.50 0.39 23.41
N VAL A 149 4.26 -0.65 23.08
CA VAL A 149 5.67 -0.55 22.69
C VAL A 149 5.88 -1.26 21.36
N LEU A 150 6.93 -0.86 20.67
CA LEU A 150 7.45 -1.61 19.54
C LEU A 150 7.88 -3.00 20.03
N ASP A 151 7.25 -4.05 19.52
CA ASP A 151 7.62 -5.43 19.80
C ASP A 151 8.79 -5.86 18.92
N ARG A 152 8.60 -5.77 17.60
CA ARG A 152 9.61 -6.19 16.61
C ARG A 152 9.45 -5.42 15.29
N THR A 153 10.57 -5.32 14.56
CA THR A 153 10.63 -4.94 13.15
C THR A 153 11.06 -6.12 12.29
N GLY A 154 10.77 -6.09 10.99
CA GLY A 154 11.19 -7.12 10.04
C GLY A 154 10.54 -8.49 10.30
N VAL A 155 9.29 -8.51 10.72
CA VAL A 155 8.52 -9.73 10.99
C VAL A 155 7.31 -9.83 10.07
N ASP A 156 6.85 -11.06 9.84
CA ASP A 156 5.58 -11.30 9.16
C ASP A 156 4.43 -10.73 10.00
N LEU A 157 3.52 -10.02 9.34
CA LEU A 157 2.32 -9.46 9.94
C LEU A 157 1.09 -10.16 9.36
N ASP A 158 0.16 -10.56 10.22
CA ASP A 158 -1.17 -11.02 9.80
C ASP A 158 -2.16 -9.88 9.98
N ILE A 159 -2.58 -9.30 8.88
CA ILE A 159 -3.58 -8.22 8.83
C ILE A 159 -4.92 -8.84 8.44
N ASP A 160 -5.68 -9.27 9.44
CA ASP A 160 -7.01 -9.87 9.28
C ASP A 160 -7.07 -10.98 8.20
N GLY A 161 -6.08 -11.89 8.24
CA GLY A 161 -5.98 -13.03 7.33
C GLY A 161 -5.10 -12.80 6.09
N THR A 162 -4.59 -11.60 5.90
CA THR A 162 -3.62 -11.29 4.83
C THR A 162 -2.23 -11.12 5.43
N VAL A 163 -1.32 -12.04 5.08
CA VAL A 163 0.07 -12.00 5.59
C VAL A 163 0.91 -11.05 4.75
N VAL A 164 1.51 -10.04 5.39
CA VAL A 164 2.50 -9.13 4.81
C VAL A 164 3.88 -9.51 5.32
N ARG A 165 4.80 -9.80 4.40
CA ARG A 165 6.19 -10.12 4.74
C ARG A 165 7.10 -8.91 4.54
N PRO A 166 8.20 -8.82 5.30
CA PRO A 166 9.24 -7.83 4.99
C PRO A 166 9.68 -7.91 3.53
N GLY A 167 9.66 -6.78 2.82
CA GLY A 167 10.03 -6.70 1.41
C GLY A 167 8.93 -7.05 0.41
N ASP A 168 7.74 -7.52 0.81
CA ASP A 168 6.58 -7.56 -0.10
C ASP A 168 6.32 -6.15 -0.66
N LEU A 169 5.89 -6.04 -1.92
CA LEU A 169 5.41 -4.75 -2.42
C LEU A 169 4.06 -4.42 -1.76
N VAL A 170 3.98 -3.27 -1.14
CA VAL A 170 2.71 -2.70 -0.68
C VAL A 170 2.32 -1.56 -1.60
N PHE A 171 1.06 -1.56 -2.03
CA PHE A 171 0.45 -0.47 -2.79
C PHE A 171 -0.83 -0.01 -2.10
N ALA A 172 -1.02 1.29 -1.98
CA ALA A 172 -2.19 1.88 -1.33
C ALA A 172 -2.62 3.17 -2.03
N ASP A 173 -3.93 3.33 -2.18
CA ASP A 173 -4.60 4.49 -2.76
C ASP A 173 -5.95 4.76 -2.06
N ASP A 174 -6.82 5.56 -2.66
CA ASP A 174 -8.13 5.90 -2.09
C ASP A 174 -9.06 4.68 -1.89
N ASN A 175 -8.85 3.56 -2.60
CA ASN A 175 -9.62 2.33 -2.42
C ASN A 175 -9.17 1.50 -1.20
N GLY A 176 -7.95 1.72 -0.71
CA GLY A 176 -7.38 0.99 0.42
C GLY A 176 -5.93 0.59 0.20
N ALA A 177 -5.54 -0.56 0.72
CA ALA A 177 -4.19 -1.08 0.59
C ALA A 177 -4.18 -2.56 0.22
N LEU A 178 -3.18 -2.97 -0.55
CA LEU A 178 -2.91 -4.37 -0.87
C LEU A 178 -1.41 -4.67 -0.78
N ARG A 179 -1.10 -5.95 -0.70
CA ARG A 179 0.28 -6.44 -0.78
C ARG A 179 0.47 -7.38 -1.97
N ILE A 180 1.63 -7.36 -2.56
CA ILE A 180 2.05 -8.28 -3.63
C ILE A 180 3.32 -8.97 -3.17
N PRO A 181 3.41 -10.33 -3.19
CA PRO A 181 4.65 -11.04 -2.92
C PRO A 181 5.77 -10.54 -3.83
N ALA A 182 6.97 -10.39 -3.28
CA ALA A 182 8.11 -9.81 -4.01
C ALA A 182 8.41 -10.55 -5.33
N ASP A 183 8.26 -11.87 -5.35
CA ASP A 183 8.48 -12.73 -6.51
C ASP A 183 7.39 -12.62 -7.60
N LEU A 184 6.24 -12.04 -7.30
CA LEU A 184 5.13 -11.86 -8.23
C LEU A 184 5.04 -10.45 -8.82
N VAL A 185 5.81 -9.48 -8.31
CA VAL A 185 5.64 -8.06 -8.63
C VAL A 185 5.68 -7.80 -10.15
N ALA A 186 6.70 -8.30 -10.84
CA ALA A 186 6.85 -8.08 -12.27
C ALA A 186 5.66 -8.63 -13.09
N GLU A 187 5.20 -9.84 -12.77
CA GLU A 187 4.07 -10.46 -13.47
C GLU A 187 2.75 -9.76 -13.14
N VAL A 188 2.53 -9.36 -11.90
CA VAL A 188 1.33 -8.61 -11.49
C VAL A 188 1.27 -7.26 -12.19
N VAL A 189 2.38 -6.51 -12.24
CA VAL A 189 2.45 -5.22 -12.94
C VAL A 189 2.16 -5.39 -14.43
N ARG A 190 2.79 -6.37 -15.08
CA ARG A 190 2.53 -6.67 -16.50
C ARG A 190 1.04 -6.95 -16.78
N ARG A 191 0.37 -7.73 -15.91
CA ARG A 191 -1.07 -8.02 -16.05
C ARG A 191 -1.93 -6.80 -15.75
N ALA A 192 -1.62 -6.03 -14.72
CA ALA A 192 -2.33 -4.81 -14.38
C ALA A 192 -2.27 -3.77 -15.51
N GLU A 193 -1.10 -3.61 -16.16
CA GLU A 193 -1.01 -2.76 -17.35
C GLU A 193 -1.89 -3.25 -18.51
N ALA A 194 -2.05 -4.57 -18.67
CA ALA A 194 -2.95 -5.12 -19.68
C ALA A 194 -4.43 -4.84 -19.34
N VAL A 195 -4.81 -4.96 -18.06
CA VAL A 195 -6.16 -4.56 -17.57
C VAL A 195 -6.41 -3.09 -17.91
N GLU A 196 -5.53 -2.18 -17.51
CA GLU A 196 -5.66 -0.75 -17.75
C GLU A 196 -5.75 -0.40 -19.25
N ARG A 197 -4.94 -1.02 -20.10
CA ARG A 197 -5.02 -0.83 -21.57
C ARG A 197 -6.38 -1.26 -22.12
N THR A 198 -6.87 -2.41 -21.68
CA THR A 198 -8.17 -2.96 -22.12
C THR A 198 -9.32 -2.08 -21.66
N GLU A 199 -9.33 -1.68 -20.41
CA GLU A 199 -10.37 -0.81 -19.86
C GLU A 199 -10.40 0.57 -20.53
N ARG A 200 -9.25 1.14 -20.83
CA ARG A 200 -9.18 2.39 -21.57
C ARG A 200 -9.84 2.27 -22.96
N ARG A 201 -9.53 1.21 -23.72
CA ARG A 201 -10.18 0.94 -25.02
C ARG A 201 -11.69 0.78 -24.90
N ILE A 202 -12.15 0.11 -23.85
CA ILE A 202 -13.59 -0.06 -23.57
C ILE A 202 -14.24 1.27 -23.22
N ARG A 203 -13.62 2.11 -22.39
CA ARG A 203 -14.12 3.45 -22.04
C ARG A 203 -14.22 4.35 -23.29
N GLU A 204 -13.20 4.34 -24.14
CA GLU A 204 -13.19 5.10 -25.40
C GLU A 204 -14.33 4.65 -26.33
N ALA A 205 -14.46 3.35 -26.58
CA ALA A 205 -15.53 2.80 -27.43
C ALA A 205 -16.93 3.07 -26.86
N ALA A 206 -17.11 3.00 -25.55
CA ALA A 206 -18.38 3.32 -24.90
C ALA A 206 -18.71 4.82 -25.00
N ALA A 207 -17.70 5.70 -24.92
CA ALA A 207 -17.86 7.14 -25.15
C ALA A 207 -18.30 7.44 -26.60
N ASP A 208 -17.85 6.64 -27.57
CA ASP A 208 -18.26 6.71 -28.97
C ASP A 208 -19.62 6.03 -29.26
N GLY A 209 -20.32 5.57 -28.21
CA GLY A 209 -21.67 5.03 -28.28
C GLY A 209 -21.79 3.52 -28.45
N LEU A 210 -20.67 2.78 -28.40
CA LEU A 210 -20.73 1.31 -28.39
C LEU A 210 -21.31 0.83 -27.04
N ARG A 211 -22.19 -0.19 -27.09
CA ARG A 211 -22.71 -0.78 -25.84
C ARG A 211 -21.58 -1.39 -25.01
N LEU A 212 -21.69 -1.31 -23.70
CA LEU A 212 -20.65 -1.80 -22.78
C LEU A 212 -20.38 -3.31 -22.91
N ASP A 213 -21.43 -4.10 -23.11
CA ASP A 213 -21.33 -5.55 -23.32
C ASP A 213 -20.61 -5.89 -24.64
N GLU A 214 -20.89 -5.15 -25.71
CA GLU A 214 -20.23 -5.29 -27.02
C GLU A 214 -18.74 -4.85 -26.92
N ALA A 215 -18.47 -3.73 -26.26
CA ALA A 215 -17.10 -3.25 -26.06
C ALA A 215 -16.27 -4.25 -25.24
N ARG A 216 -16.83 -4.80 -24.16
CA ARG A 216 -16.17 -5.83 -23.35
C ARG A 216 -15.85 -7.10 -24.14
N ALA A 217 -16.79 -7.55 -24.97
CA ALA A 217 -16.58 -8.72 -25.83
C ALA A 217 -15.49 -8.45 -26.89
N ARG A 218 -15.53 -7.27 -27.51
CA ARG A 218 -14.59 -6.85 -28.56
C ARG A 218 -13.16 -6.76 -28.06
N TYR A 219 -12.92 -6.18 -26.87
CA TYR A 219 -11.60 -5.93 -26.36
C TYR A 219 -11.08 -6.99 -25.38
N GLY A 220 -11.79 -8.13 -25.24
CA GLY A 220 -11.29 -9.26 -24.44
C GLY A 220 -11.24 -9.01 -22.94
N TYR A 221 -12.22 -8.27 -22.38
CA TYR A 221 -12.29 -7.86 -20.98
C TYR A 221 -12.10 -9.02 -19.98
N ALA A 222 -12.54 -10.23 -20.33
CA ALA A 222 -12.45 -11.39 -19.43
C ALA A 222 -11.01 -11.86 -19.18
N ARG A 223 -10.09 -11.60 -20.11
CA ARG A 223 -8.69 -12.02 -20.02
C ARG A 223 -7.76 -11.03 -20.74
N PRO A 224 -7.63 -9.82 -20.23
CA PRO A 224 -6.87 -8.75 -20.91
C PRO A 224 -5.36 -9.05 -21.02
N TRP A 225 -4.83 -9.95 -20.19
CA TRP A 225 -3.43 -10.39 -20.21
C TRP A 225 -3.10 -11.51 -21.21
N GLU A 226 -4.12 -12.13 -21.84
CA GLU A 226 -3.90 -13.07 -22.94
C GLU A 226 -3.66 -12.26 -24.23
N ASP A 227 -2.47 -12.41 -24.81
CA ASP A 227 -2.12 -11.78 -26.08
C ASP A 227 -3.08 -12.33 -27.17
N LYS A 228 -4.12 -11.61 -27.46
CA LYS A 228 -4.79 -11.75 -28.74
C LYS A 228 -3.93 -10.92 -29.70
N GLY A 229 -3.08 -11.61 -30.49
CA GLY A 229 -2.29 -10.94 -31.51
C GLY A 229 -3.13 -9.89 -32.23
N ASP A 230 -2.50 -8.81 -32.65
CA ASP A 230 -3.11 -7.65 -33.35
C ASP A 230 -3.73 -8.04 -34.75
N ASP A 231 -4.30 -9.21 -34.86
CA ASP A 231 -4.97 -9.73 -36.04
C ASP A 231 -6.50 -9.63 -35.87
N ASP A 232 -7.03 -8.41 -35.83
CA ASP A 232 -8.41 -8.08 -36.29
C ASP A 232 -8.60 -6.55 -36.18
N ALA A 233 -8.01 -5.82 -37.12
CA ALA A 233 -8.35 -4.43 -37.42
C ALA A 233 -9.27 -4.36 -38.64
#